data_17eed69813303d270b1f6d58df5e0682
#
_entry.id   17eed69813303d270b1f6d58df5e0682
#
_cell.length_a   1.000
_cell.length_b   1.000
_cell.length_c   1.000
_cell.angle_alpha   90.00
_cell.angle_beta   90.00
_cell.angle_gamma   90.00
#
_symmetry.space_group_name_H-M   'P 1'
#
loop_
_entity.id
_entity.type
_entity.pdbx_description
1 polymer ?
#
loop_
_entity_poly.entity_id
_entity_poly.type
_entity_poly.pdbx_seq_one_letter_code
_entity_poly.pdbx_strand_id
1 'polypeptide(L)'
;GVLALLDGANTLNSGAAALDNGLGQLTDGLDTLTSNNAALNSAAQQVADGVLASANKTLKEGGLIDNDMTWSDYASVIDNILTMNDKTLAAGRRKIVRTVWEQAPSFKDSQLDLALYLSATKTNHDLEAALKLMQSYDPSMITGLVQLLTSEDAKNAAHEELVYQVKNSQDMADVAALKTSLSQIQVFVSSVNQYTAGVQSAADGAHSAKDGSAQLAAGTQTLYDGVNTLNNGAGQLSDGTVQLNDGLNQFNDEGISKLTG
;
A
#
# COMPACT_ATOMS: atom_id res chain seq x y z
N GLY A 1 4.52 1.24 59.44
CA GLY A 1 4.25 2.63 59.06
C GLY A 1 5.28 3.15 58.09
N VAL A 2 6.31 3.88 58.55
CA VAL A 2 7.27 4.56 57.62
C VAL A 2 8.12 3.57 56.81
N LEU A 3 8.52 2.43 57.38
CA LEU A 3 9.29 1.40 56.66
C LEU A 3 8.48 0.79 55.51
N ALA A 4 7.18 0.50 55.69
CA ALA A 4 6.32 0.00 54.61
C ALA A 4 6.13 1.04 53.50
N LEU A 5 6.11 2.35 53.87
CA LEU A 5 6.05 3.43 52.90
C LEU A 5 7.35 3.55 52.12
N LEU A 6 8.50 3.34 52.74
CA LEU A 6 9.80 3.33 52.11
C LEU A 6 9.94 2.16 51.11
N ASP A 7 9.51 0.95 51.49
CA ASP A 7 9.49 -0.21 50.61
C ASP A 7 8.57 0.01 49.39
N GLY A 8 7.38 0.60 49.62
CA GLY A 8 6.47 0.97 48.56
C GLY A 8 7.06 2.00 47.60
N ALA A 9 7.67 3.03 48.11
CA ALA A 9 8.33 4.07 47.30
C ALA A 9 9.51 3.50 46.49
N ASN A 10 10.31 2.59 47.06
CA ASN A 10 11.42 1.93 46.38
C ASN A 10 10.89 1.01 45.24
N THR A 11 9.81 0.26 45.51
CA THR A 11 9.17 -0.58 44.49
C THR A 11 8.64 0.26 43.32
N LEU A 12 7.97 1.39 43.64
CA LEU A 12 7.45 2.32 42.62
C LEU A 12 8.57 2.93 41.79
N ASN A 13 9.66 3.38 42.43
CA ASN A 13 10.81 3.93 41.73
C ASN A 13 11.47 2.90 40.78
N SER A 14 11.64 1.66 41.26
CA SER A 14 12.18 0.57 40.43
C SER A 14 11.26 0.24 39.25
N GLY A 15 9.94 0.24 39.48
CA GLY A 15 8.95 0.03 38.41
C GLY A 15 8.96 1.14 37.37
N ALA A 16 9.06 2.39 37.81
CA ALA A 16 9.17 3.56 36.91
C ALA A 16 10.43 3.50 36.04
N ALA A 17 11.59 3.15 36.65
CA ALA A 17 12.84 2.96 35.90
C ALA A 17 12.76 1.81 34.88
N ALA A 18 12.11 0.69 35.24
CA ALA A 18 11.89 -0.41 34.32
C ALA A 18 10.99 -0.02 33.12
N LEU A 19 9.94 0.76 33.40
CA LEU A 19 9.07 1.31 32.35
C LEU A 19 9.83 2.24 31.41
N ASP A 20 10.63 3.14 31.93
CA ASP A 20 11.45 4.08 31.14
C ASP A 20 12.42 3.34 30.22
N ASN A 21 13.09 2.31 30.73
CA ASN A 21 13.98 1.44 29.94
C ASN A 21 13.22 0.69 28.86
N GLY A 22 12.04 0.14 29.14
CA GLY A 22 11.20 -0.56 28.17
C GLY A 22 10.71 0.36 27.06
N LEU A 23 10.30 1.57 27.40
CA LEU A 23 9.92 2.60 26.43
C LEU A 23 11.12 3.07 25.61
N GLY A 24 12.32 3.15 26.18
CA GLY A 24 13.56 3.40 25.43
C GLY A 24 13.79 2.39 24.33
N GLN A 25 13.70 1.08 24.63
CA GLN A 25 13.85 0.02 23.65
C GLN A 25 12.77 0.07 22.55
N LEU A 26 11.51 0.37 22.94
CA LEU A 26 10.41 0.54 21.96
C LEU A 26 10.69 1.72 21.03
N THR A 27 11.14 2.85 21.57
CA THR A 27 11.47 4.05 20.79
C THR A 27 12.59 3.76 19.79
N ASP A 28 13.69 3.13 20.23
CA ASP A 28 14.82 2.76 19.36
C ASP A 28 14.38 1.80 18.23
N GLY A 29 13.50 0.86 18.54
CA GLY A 29 12.92 -0.05 17.54
C GLY A 29 12.07 0.68 16.50
N LEU A 30 11.21 1.60 16.94
CA LEU A 30 10.35 2.39 16.05
C LEU A 30 11.17 3.41 15.24
N ASP A 31 12.21 4.01 15.79
CA ASP A 31 13.12 4.89 15.06
C ASP A 31 13.86 4.13 13.94
N THR A 32 14.25 2.89 14.22
CA THR A 32 14.82 2.00 13.19
C THR A 32 13.82 1.72 12.07
N LEU A 33 12.55 1.42 12.38
CA LEU A 33 11.50 1.24 11.38
C LEU A 33 11.25 2.54 10.59
N THR A 34 11.16 3.67 11.27
CA THR A 34 10.92 4.99 10.66
C THR A 34 12.05 5.38 9.70
N SER A 35 13.30 5.08 10.05
CA SER A 35 14.45 5.36 9.19
C SER A 35 14.38 4.64 7.83
N ASN A 36 13.64 3.51 7.75
CA ASN A 36 13.44 2.75 6.52
C ASN A 36 12.21 3.19 5.73
N ASN A 37 11.32 4.02 6.29
CA ASN A 37 10.07 4.44 5.66
C ASN A 37 10.28 5.12 4.30
N ALA A 38 11.26 6.03 4.20
CA ALA A 38 11.57 6.74 2.96
C ALA A 38 12.05 5.78 1.86
N ALA A 39 12.90 4.81 2.20
CA ALA A 39 13.38 3.79 1.27
C ALA A 39 12.23 2.88 0.81
N LEU A 40 11.34 2.47 1.72
CA LEU A 40 10.18 1.63 1.42
C LEU A 40 9.20 2.35 0.49
N ASN A 41 8.86 3.62 0.78
CA ASN A 41 7.99 4.43 -0.07
C ASN A 41 8.61 4.65 -1.45
N SER A 42 9.92 4.94 -1.52
CA SER A 42 10.64 5.10 -2.78
C SER A 42 10.64 3.81 -3.60
N ALA A 43 10.88 2.66 -2.98
CA ALA A 43 10.86 1.36 -3.64
C ALA A 43 9.45 1.03 -4.17
N ALA A 44 8.41 1.27 -3.40
CA ALA A 44 7.02 1.07 -3.83
C ALA A 44 6.69 1.95 -5.06
N GLN A 45 7.10 3.22 -5.04
CA GLN A 45 6.91 4.13 -6.17
C GLN A 45 7.71 3.69 -7.42
N GLN A 46 8.96 3.24 -7.26
CA GLN A 46 9.78 2.74 -8.37
C GLN A 46 9.15 1.50 -9.02
N VAL A 47 8.60 0.58 -8.22
CA VAL A 47 7.88 -0.59 -8.74
C VAL A 47 6.66 -0.11 -9.54
N ALA A 48 5.89 0.82 -8.99
CA ALA A 48 4.72 1.36 -9.66
C ALA A 48 5.09 2.02 -11.00
N ASP A 49 6.07 2.90 -11.02
CA ASP A 49 6.52 3.60 -12.23
C ASP A 49 7.09 2.64 -13.27
N GLY A 50 7.78 1.58 -12.83
CA GLY A 50 8.27 0.50 -13.71
C GLY A 50 7.13 -0.27 -14.38
N VAL A 51 6.07 -0.59 -13.65
CA VAL A 51 4.87 -1.26 -14.20
C VAL A 51 4.16 -0.34 -15.20
N LEU A 52 3.97 0.94 -14.87
CA LEU A 52 3.34 1.90 -15.79
C LEU A 52 4.17 2.10 -17.06
N ALA A 53 5.49 2.19 -16.94
CA ALA A 53 6.39 2.31 -18.08
C ALA A 53 6.32 1.07 -18.99
N SER A 54 6.25 -0.13 -18.41
CA SER A 54 6.08 -1.38 -19.16
C SER A 54 4.74 -1.41 -19.89
N ALA A 55 3.67 -0.98 -19.23
CA ALA A 55 2.34 -0.86 -19.82
C ALA A 55 2.35 0.12 -21.01
N ASN A 56 2.94 1.29 -20.83
CA ASN A 56 3.08 2.30 -21.89
C ASN A 56 3.82 1.74 -23.11
N LYS A 57 4.93 1.06 -22.86
CA LYS A 57 5.70 0.41 -23.93
C LYS A 57 4.84 -0.58 -24.72
N THR A 58 4.17 -1.48 -24.02
CA THR A 58 3.32 -2.52 -24.65
C THR A 58 2.20 -1.91 -25.48
N LEU A 59 1.50 -0.91 -24.94
CA LEU A 59 0.39 -0.26 -25.64
C LEU A 59 0.87 0.56 -26.86
N LYS A 60 2.03 1.21 -26.79
CA LYS A 60 2.66 1.89 -27.93
C LYS A 60 3.09 0.93 -29.02
N GLU A 61 3.75 -0.18 -28.65
CA GLU A 61 4.16 -1.23 -29.59
C GLU A 61 2.94 -1.86 -30.29
N GLY A 62 1.82 -2.00 -29.57
CA GLY A 62 0.54 -2.41 -30.10
C GLY A 62 -0.13 -1.35 -31.00
N GLY A 63 0.35 -0.11 -30.98
CA GLY A 63 -0.24 1.02 -31.70
C GLY A 63 -1.59 1.46 -31.12
N LEU A 64 -1.81 1.22 -29.83
CA LEU A 64 -3.04 1.58 -29.11
C LEU A 64 -2.99 2.99 -28.51
N ILE A 65 -1.78 3.50 -28.20
CA ILE A 65 -1.53 4.86 -27.72
C ILE A 65 -0.33 5.48 -28.45
N ASP A 66 -0.27 6.82 -28.48
CA ASP A 66 0.88 7.56 -29.02
C ASP A 66 1.76 8.12 -27.90
N ASN A 67 1.13 8.60 -26.83
CA ASN A 67 1.78 9.20 -25.68
C ASN A 67 1.74 8.26 -24.50
N ASP A 68 2.69 8.42 -23.57
CA ASP A 68 2.68 7.67 -22.32
C ASP A 68 1.50 8.08 -21.45
N MET A 69 0.85 7.09 -20.86
CA MET A 69 -0.11 7.28 -19.78
C MET A 69 0.63 7.69 -18.51
N THR A 70 -0.06 8.43 -17.68
CA THR A 70 0.35 8.81 -16.32
C THR A 70 -0.55 8.15 -15.29
N TRP A 71 -0.17 8.22 -14.02
CA TRP A 71 -1.02 7.75 -12.92
C TRP A 71 -2.34 8.52 -12.79
N SER A 72 -2.44 9.71 -13.37
CA SER A 72 -3.66 10.51 -13.34
C SER A 72 -4.66 10.19 -14.46
N ASP A 73 -4.20 9.60 -15.57
CA ASP A 73 -5.04 9.42 -16.78
C ASP A 73 -5.10 7.97 -17.30
N TYR A 74 -4.27 7.04 -16.81
CA TYR A 74 -4.21 5.66 -17.33
C TYR A 74 -5.60 5.01 -17.44
N ALA A 75 -6.46 5.24 -16.45
CA ALA A 75 -7.79 4.61 -16.43
C ALA A 75 -8.66 5.12 -17.58
N SER A 76 -8.67 6.42 -17.84
CA SER A 76 -9.43 7.03 -18.94
C SER A 76 -8.86 6.69 -20.32
N VAL A 77 -7.52 6.60 -20.41
CA VAL A 77 -6.86 6.19 -21.66
C VAL A 77 -7.21 4.73 -22.00
N ILE A 78 -7.14 3.83 -21.01
CA ILE A 78 -7.51 2.42 -21.23
C ILE A 78 -9.01 2.29 -21.54
N ASP A 79 -9.88 3.02 -20.85
CA ASP A 79 -11.32 3.02 -21.15
C ASP A 79 -11.57 3.46 -22.59
N ASN A 80 -10.87 4.50 -23.07
CA ASN A 80 -10.98 4.93 -24.45
C ASN A 80 -10.52 3.88 -25.47
N ILE A 81 -9.46 3.11 -25.16
CA ILE A 81 -9.07 1.94 -25.98
C ILE A 81 -10.22 0.92 -26.04
N LEU A 82 -10.81 0.61 -24.90
CA LEU A 82 -11.88 -0.39 -24.77
C LEU A 82 -13.21 0.04 -25.41
N THR A 83 -13.39 1.32 -25.79
CA THR A 83 -14.54 1.77 -26.61
C THR A 83 -14.44 1.37 -28.08
N MET A 84 -13.37 0.69 -28.48
CA MET A 84 -13.11 0.34 -29.89
C MET A 84 -13.01 1.57 -30.79
N ASN A 85 -12.29 2.60 -30.34
CA ASN A 85 -12.05 3.79 -31.14
C ASN A 85 -11.28 3.47 -32.43
N ASP A 86 -11.24 4.43 -33.40
CA ASP A 86 -10.61 4.22 -34.70
C ASP A 86 -9.16 3.73 -34.61
N LYS A 87 -8.40 4.21 -33.62
CA LYS A 87 -7.01 3.78 -33.41
C LYS A 87 -6.94 2.33 -32.97
N THR A 88 -7.80 1.91 -32.03
CA THR A 88 -7.92 0.53 -31.55
C THR A 88 -8.32 -0.40 -32.70
N LEU A 89 -9.30 0.00 -33.50
CA LEU A 89 -9.73 -0.78 -34.66
C LEU A 89 -8.63 -0.88 -35.71
N ALA A 90 -7.91 0.21 -35.98
CA ALA A 90 -6.77 0.19 -36.92
C ALA A 90 -5.64 -0.72 -36.43
N ALA A 91 -5.33 -0.73 -35.11
CA ALA A 91 -4.37 -1.63 -34.51
C ALA A 91 -4.80 -3.10 -34.63
N GLY A 92 -6.06 -3.39 -34.29
CA GLY A 92 -6.65 -4.72 -34.42
C GLY A 92 -6.66 -5.22 -35.89
N ARG A 93 -7.06 -4.36 -36.82
CA ARG A 93 -7.00 -4.64 -38.24
C ARG A 93 -5.58 -5.03 -38.70
N ARG A 94 -4.58 -4.26 -38.35
CA ARG A 94 -3.16 -4.58 -38.67
C ARG A 94 -2.73 -5.92 -38.08
N LYS A 95 -3.16 -6.27 -36.89
CA LYS A 95 -2.83 -7.55 -36.25
C LYS A 95 -3.51 -8.70 -36.96
N ILE A 96 -4.81 -8.59 -37.30
CA ILE A 96 -5.55 -9.60 -38.06
C ILE A 96 -4.85 -9.83 -39.39
N VAL A 97 -4.56 -8.78 -40.18
CA VAL A 97 -3.87 -8.89 -41.46
C VAL A 97 -2.54 -9.62 -41.32
N ARG A 98 -1.72 -9.30 -40.31
CA ARG A 98 -0.46 -9.98 -40.08
C ARG A 98 -0.65 -11.47 -39.81
N THR A 99 -1.58 -11.83 -38.92
CA THR A 99 -1.85 -13.22 -38.56
C THR A 99 -2.33 -14.01 -39.76
N VAL A 100 -3.22 -13.42 -40.57
CA VAL A 100 -3.75 -14.06 -41.79
C VAL A 100 -2.64 -14.21 -42.83
N TRP A 101 -1.79 -13.16 -43.00
CA TRP A 101 -0.70 -13.19 -43.98
C TRP A 101 0.36 -14.24 -43.64
N GLU A 102 0.65 -14.47 -42.37
CA GLU A 102 1.56 -15.54 -41.92
C GLU A 102 1.03 -16.94 -42.33
N GLN A 103 -0.29 -17.14 -42.34
CA GLN A 103 -0.94 -18.41 -42.73
C GLN A 103 -1.21 -18.50 -44.22
N ALA A 104 -1.45 -17.40 -44.90
CA ALA A 104 -1.82 -17.29 -46.31
C ALA A 104 -1.07 -16.11 -46.96
N PRO A 105 0.20 -16.29 -47.39
CA PRO A 105 1.04 -15.20 -47.92
C PRO A 105 0.50 -14.52 -49.17
N SER A 106 -0.43 -15.16 -49.88
CA SER A 106 -1.15 -14.58 -51.06
C SER A 106 -2.28 -13.63 -50.65
N PHE A 107 -2.66 -13.59 -49.37
CA PHE A 107 -3.70 -12.72 -48.85
C PHE A 107 -3.31 -11.25 -48.96
N LYS A 108 -4.24 -10.42 -49.45
CA LYS A 108 -4.05 -8.98 -49.57
C LYS A 108 -4.92 -8.26 -48.55
N ASP A 109 -4.42 -7.14 -48.00
CA ASP A 109 -5.18 -6.33 -47.07
C ASP A 109 -6.55 -5.89 -47.61
N SER A 110 -6.63 -5.62 -48.92
CA SER A 110 -7.90 -5.34 -49.63
C SER A 110 -8.94 -6.47 -49.59
N GLN A 111 -8.54 -7.68 -49.23
CA GLN A 111 -9.44 -8.84 -49.11
C GLN A 111 -9.97 -9.02 -47.69
N LEU A 112 -9.43 -8.28 -46.70
CA LEU A 112 -9.85 -8.39 -45.30
C LEU A 112 -11.32 -8.03 -45.13
N ASP A 113 -11.80 -6.97 -45.78
CA ASP A 113 -13.21 -6.56 -45.63
C ASP A 113 -14.17 -7.63 -46.20
N LEU A 114 -13.76 -8.36 -47.26
CA LEU A 114 -14.51 -9.51 -47.72
C LEU A 114 -14.50 -10.67 -46.72
N ALA A 115 -13.36 -10.98 -46.13
CA ALA A 115 -13.24 -12.00 -45.10
C ALA A 115 -14.13 -11.68 -43.90
N LEU A 116 -14.09 -10.41 -43.42
CA LEU A 116 -14.94 -9.92 -42.33
C LEU A 116 -16.43 -10.01 -42.71
N TYR A 117 -16.82 -9.57 -43.88
CA TYR A 117 -18.21 -9.69 -44.36
C TYR A 117 -18.69 -11.16 -44.39
N LEU A 118 -17.87 -12.08 -44.89
CA LEU A 118 -18.17 -13.50 -44.89
C LEU A 118 -18.20 -14.07 -43.46
N SER A 119 -17.35 -13.63 -42.59
CA SER A 119 -17.36 -14.01 -41.19
C SER A 119 -18.67 -13.63 -40.50
N ALA A 120 -19.12 -12.39 -40.67
CA ALA A 120 -20.41 -11.94 -40.16
C ALA A 120 -21.61 -12.67 -40.74
N THR A 121 -21.59 -12.94 -42.06
CA THR A 121 -22.81 -13.37 -42.78
C THR A 121 -22.89 -14.86 -43.07
N LYS A 122 -21.78 -15.58 -43.07
CA LYS A 122 -21.71 -17.00 -43.50
C LYS A 122 -21.11 -17.95 -42.48
N THR A 123 -20.26 -17.48 -41.56
CA THR A 123 -19.53 -18.36 -40.64
C THR A 123 -19.74 -18.05 -39.15
N ASN A 124 -20.76 -17.27 -38.82
CA ASN A 124 -21.13 -16.95 -37.45
C ASN A 124 -19.95 -16.42 -36.62
N HIS A 125 -19.27 -15.40 -37.12
CA HIS A 125 -18.12 -14.73 -36.52
C HIS A 125 -16.83 -15.58 -36.46
N ASP A 126 -16.76 -16.69 -37.19
CA ASP A 126 -15.55 -17.48 -37.36
C ASP A 126 -14.76 -16.97 -38.57
N LEU A 127 -13.77 -16.10 -38.30
CA LEU A 127 -12.94 -15.50 -39.33
C LEU A 127 -12.03 -16.53 -40.01
N GLU A 128 -11.58 -17.57 -39.30
CA GLU A 128 -10.75 -18.64 -39.89
C GLU A 128 -11.59 -19.46 -40.89
N ALA A 129 -12.83 -19.82 -40.54
CA ALA A 129 -13.76 -20.47 -41.45
C ALA A 129 -14.11 -19.59 -42.65
N ALA A 130 -14.26 -18.27 -42.44
CA ALA A 130 -14.50 -17.33 -43.55
C ALA A 130 -13.31 -17.26 -44.52
N LEU A 131 -12.09 -17.29 -44.02
CA LEU A 131 -10.88 -17.34 -44.84
C LEU A 131 -10.76 -18.64 -45.63
N LYS A 132 -11.06 -19.79 -45.03
CA LYS A 132 -11.09 -21.08 -45.71
C LYS A 132 -12.19 -21.08 -46.80
N LEU A 133 -13.36 -20.51 -46.49
CA LEU A 133 -14.43 -20.37 -47.48
C LEU A 133 -13.98 -19.51 -48.66
N MET A 134 -13.35 -18.38 -48.39
CA MET A 134 -12.80 -17.48 -49.42
C MET A 134 -11.74 -18.16 -50.31
N GLN A 135 -10.88 -18.99 -49.73
CA GLN A 135 -9.89 -19.78 -50.47
C GLN A 135 -10.50 -20.85 -51.37
N SER A 136 -11.73 -21.28 -51.08
CA SER A 136 -12.47 -22.24 -51.92
C SER A 136 -13.13 -21.61 -53.14
N TYR A 137 -13.21 -20.28 -53.21
CA TYR A 137 -13.79 -19.55 -54.32
C TYR A 137 -12.81 -19.35 -55.46
N ASP A 138 -13.27 -19.42 -56.69
CA ASP A 138 -12.46 -19.04 -57.81
C ASP A 138 -12.23 -17.51 -57.87
N PRO A 139 -11.20 -17.02 -58.57
CA PRO A 139 -10.88 -15.59 -58.61
C PRO A 139 -12.01 -14.72 -59.18
N SER A 140 -12.89 -15.26 -60.06
CA SER A 140 -14.02 -14.51 -60.60
C SER A 140 -15.12 -14.29 -59.56
N MET A 141 -15.38 -15.30 -58.74
CA MET A 141 -16.30 -15.18 -57.59
C MET A 141 -15.79 -14.15 -56.59
N ILE A 142 -14.49 -14.18 -56.22
CA ILE A 142 -13.90 -13.20 -55.32
C ILE A 142 -14.08 -11.78 -55.88
N THR A 143 -13.85 -11.58 -57.18
CA THR A 143 -14.03 -10.26 -57.81
C THR A 143 -15.48 -9.79 -57.70
N GLY A 144 -16.47 -10.69 -57.97
CA GLY A 144 -17.88 -10.38 -57.81
C GLY A 144 -18.29 -10.04 -56.37
N LEU A 145 -17.76 -10.79 -55.41
CA LEU A 145 -18.03 -10.55 -53.98
C LEU A 145 -17.39 -9.23 -53.48
N VAL A 146 -16.21 -8.87 -53.96
CA VAL A 146 -15.59 -7.58 -53.64
C VAL A 146 -16.43 -6.41 -54.16
N GLN A 147 -17.12 -6.57 -55.31
CA GLN A 147 -18.07 -5.56 -55.79
C GLN A 147 -19.28 -5.39 -54.85
N LEU A 148 -19.74 -6.44 -54.15
CA LEU A 148 -20.79 -6.33 -53.13
C LEU A 148 -20.38 -5.41 -51.97
N LEU A 149 -19.10 -5.34 -51.64
CA LEU A 149 -18.57 -4.47 -50.61
C LEU A 149 -18.65 -2.98 -50.97
N THR A 150 -19.14 -2.61 -52.17
CA THR A 150 -19.43 -1.23 -52.51
C THR A 150 -20.70 -0.71 -51.84
N SER A 151 -21.62 -1.63 -51.45
CA SER A 151 -22.83 -1.26 -50.75
C SER A 151 -22.55 -0.85 -49.28
N GLU A 152 -23.29 0.11 -48.77
CA GLU A 152 -23.14 0.57 -47.39
C GLU A 152 -23.46 -0.54 -46.38
N ASP A 153 -24.46 -1.39 -46.65
CA ASP A 153 -24.83 -2.50 -45.77
C ASP A 153 -23.69 -3.53 -45.64
N ALA A 154 -22.98 -3.83 -46.72
CA ALA A 154 -21.88 -4.77 -46.69
C ALA A 154 -20.64 -4.16 -45.99
N LYS A 155 -20.38 -2.87 -46.21
CA LYS A 155 -19.31 -2.16 -45.48
C LYS A 155 -19.60 -2.10 -43.98
N ASN A 156 -20.84 -1.79 -43.60
CA ASN A 156 -21.25 -1.77 -42.20
C ASN A 156 -21.10 -3.15 -41.55
N ALA A 157 -21.56 -4.22 -42.24
CA ALA A 157 -21.40 -5.59 -41.75
C ALA A 157 -19.93 -5.98 -41.56
N ALA A 158 -19.04 -5.62 -42.48
CA ALA A 158 -17.61 -5.86 -42.35
C ALA A 158 -16.98 -5.02 -41.18
N HIS A 159 -17.43 -3.77 -41.02
CA HIS A 159 -16.97 -2.91 -39.92
C HIS A 159 -17.45 -3.44 -38.55
N GLU A 160 -18.72 -3.80 -38.42
CA GLU A 160 -19.27 -4.39 -37.19
C GLU A 160 -18.55 -5.70 -36.83
N GLU A 161 -18.19 -6.49 -37.81
CA GLU A 161 -17.41 -7.70 -37.61
C GLU A 161 -15.98 -7.39 -37.14
N LEU A 162 -15.33 -6.38 -37.72
CA LEU A 162 -14.04 -5.93 -37.23
C LEU A 162 -14.11 -5.52 -35.74
N VAL A 163 -15.14 -4.75 -35.38
CA VAL A 163 -15.41 -4.38 -33.99
C VAL A 163 -15.59 -5.62 -33.13
N TYR A 164 -16.37 -6.60 -33.58
CA TYR A 164 -16.59 -7.85 -32.86
C TYR A 164 -15.28 -8.62 -32.65
N GLN A 165 -14.50 -8.82 -33.72
CA GLN A 165 -13.23 -9.57 -33.66
C GLN A 165 -12.22 -8.89 -32.74
N VAL A 166 -12.06 -7.57 -32.82
CA VAL A 166 -11.12 -6.81 -31.98
C VAL A 166 -11.59 -6.84 -30.55
N LYS A 167 -12.86 -6.55 -30.27
CA LYS A 167 -13.43 -6.50 -28.91
C LYS A 167 -13.30 -7.82 -28.16
N ASN A 168 -13.51 -8.94 -28.86
CA ASN A 168 -13.45 -10.29 -28.29
C ASN A 168 -12.03 -10.91 -28.37
N SER A 169 -11.03 -10.15 -28.82
CA SER A 169 -9.65 -10.63 -28.88
C SER A 169 -9.02 -10.75 -27.49
N GLN A 170 -8.03 -11.64 -27.37
CA GLN A 170 -7.23 -11.74 -26.15
C GLN A 170 -6.54 -10.42 -25.81
N ASP A 171 -6.10 -9.65 -26.79
CA ASP A 171 -5.46 -8.35 -26.55
C ASP A 171 -6.36 -7.38 -25.79
N MET A 172 -7.66 -7.33 -26.11
CA MET A 172 -8.60 -6.45 -25.39
C MET A 172 -8.90 -6.97 -23.99
N ALA A 173 -8.92 -8.29 -23.79
CA ALA A 173 -8.99 -8.88 -22.47
C ALA A 173 -7.74 -8.52 -21.63
N ASP A 174 -6.56 -8.58 -22.25
CA ASP A 174 -5.28 -8.19 -21.61
C ASP A 174 -5.24 -6.69 -21.28
N VAL A 175 -5.75 -5.83 -22.16
CA VAL A 175 -5.88 -4.38 -21.89
C VAL A 175 -6.84 -4.11 -20.73
N ALA A 176 -7.96 -4.83 -20.63
CA ALA A 176 -8.86 -4.71 -19.48
C ALA A 176 -8.22 -5.20 -18.18
N ALA A 177 -7.49 -6.31 -18.23
CA ALA A 177 -6.74 -6.84 -17.10
C ALA A 177 -5.61 -5.87 -16.66
N LEU A 178 -4.97 -5.20 -17.62
CA LEU A 178 -3.94 -4.18 -17.34
C LEU A 178 -4.51 -3.03 -16.52
N LYS A 179 -5.71 -2.53 -16.84
CA LYS A 179 -6.38 -1.49 -16.04
C LYS A 179 -6.53 -1.92 -14.58
N THR A 180 -6.98 -3.15 -14.36
CA THR A 180 -7.14 -3.72 -13.01
C THR A 180 -5.80 -3.80 -12.30
N SER A 181 -4.75 -4.27 -12.98
CA SER A 181 -3.41 -4.40 -12.42
C SER A 181 -2.83 -3.03 -12.02
N LEU A 182 -2.96 -2.00 -12.86
CA LEU A 182 -2.51 -0.65 -12.55
C LEU A 182 -3.27 -0.06 -11.35
N SER A 183 -4.57 -0.32 -11.24
CA SER A 183 -5.36 0.10 -10.07
C SER A 183 -4.87 -0.58 -8.78
N GLN A 184 -4.54 -1.86 -8.84
CA GLN A 184 -4.00 -2.60 -7.70
C GLN A 184 -2.63 -2.07 -7.27
N ILE A 185 -1.78 -1.68 -8.21
CA ILE A 185 -0.49 -1.04 -7.92
C ILE A 185 -0.67 0.30 -7.22
N GLN A 186 -1.63 1.13 -7.63
CA GLN A 186 -1.95 2.38 -6.91
C GLN A 186 -2.41 2.11 -5.47
N VAL A 187 -3.26 1.11 -5.27
CA VAL A 187 -3.69 0.69 -3.92
C VAL A 187 -2.49 0.20 -3.11
N PHE A 188 -1.59 -0.56 -3.70
CA PHE A 188 -0.35 -1.01 -3.03
C PHE A 188 0.50 0.17 -2.57
N VAL A 189 0.81 1.14 -3.44
CA VAL A 189 1.59 2.34 -3.07
C VAL A 189 0.89 3.13 -1.96
N SER A 190 -0.43 3.32 -2.06
CA SER A 190 -1.21 3.99 -1.03
C SER A 190 -1.14 3.26 0.32
N SER A 191 -1.22 1.92 0.30
CA SER A 191 -1.12 1.10 1.51
C SER A 191 0.26 1.18 2.17
N VAL A 192 1.33 1.20 1.36
CA VAL A 192 2.70 1.40 1.86
C VAL A 192 2.84 2.77 2.51
N ASN A 193 2.33 3.84 1.88
CA ASN A 193 2.35 5.18 2.44
C ASN A 193 1.56 5.28 3.76
N GLN A 194 0.39 4.62 3.85
CA GLN A 194 -0.39 4.56 5.08
C GLN A 194 0.34 3.79 6.19
N TYR A 195 0.96 2.66 5.85
CA TYR A 195 1.77 1.90 6.79
C TYR A 195 2.91 2.74 7.36
N THR A 196 3.69 3.39 6.50
CA THR A 196 4.83 4.22 6.93
C THR A 196 4.40 5.44 7.75
N ALA A 197 3.26 6.05 7.44
CA ALA A 197 2.66 7.10 8.27
C ALA A 197 2.20 6.57 9.64
N GLY A 198 1.65 5.36 9.69
CA GLY A 198 1.30 4.69 10.94
C GLY A 198 2.53 4.39 11.81
N VAL A 199 3.61 3.92 11.22
CA VAL A 199 4.90 3.71 11.92
C VAL A 199 5.42 5.04 12.50
N GLN A 200 5.39 6.13 11.73
CA GLN A 200 5.78 7.45 12.23
C GLN A 200 4.92 7.89 13.42
N SER A 201 3.60 7.76 13.32
CA SER A 201 2.70 8.12 14.43
C SER A 201 2.94 7.27 15.68
N ALA A 202 3.28 5.99 15.51
CA ALA A 202 3.63 5.11 16.63
C ALA A 202 4.96 5.55 17.28
N ALA A 203 5.95 5.95 16.49
CA ALA A 203 7.21 6.47 16.98
C ALA A 203 7.01 7.76 17.80
N ASP A 204 6.25 8.72 17.27
CA ASP A 204 5.92 9.97 17.95
C ASP A 204 5.19 9.72 19.29
N GLY A 205 4.26 8.74 19.31
CA GLY A 205 3.58 8.30 20.51
C GLY A 205 4.51 7.65 21.54
N ALA A 206 5.46 6.82 21.08
CA ALA A 206 6.45 6.19 21.94
C ALA A 206 7.41 7.22 22.56
N HIS A 207 7.87 8.20 21.79
CA HIS A 207 8.67 9.32 22.32
C HIS A 207 7.91 10.09 23.41
N SER A 208 6.64 10.42 23.15
CA SER A 208 5.80 11.11 24.14
C SER A 208 5.60 10.28 25.42
N ALA A 209 5.41 8.97 25.29
CA ALA A 209 5.29 8.05 26.42
C ALA A 209 6.61 7.94 27.20
N LYS A 210 7.76 7.91 26.51
CA LYS A 210 9.09 7.90 27.13
C LYS A 210 9.34 9.18 27.95
N ASP A 211 9.01 10.35 27.40
CA ASP A 211 9.14 11.63 28.12
C ASP A 211 8.26 11.65 29.39
N GLY A 212 7.03 11.14 29.30
CA GLY A 212 6.15 10.98 30.46
C GLY A 212 6.71 10.01 31.51
N SER A 213 7.30 8.90 31.04
CA SER A 213 7.95 7.91 31.93
C SER A 213 9.16 8.49 32.65
N ALA A 214 9.99 9.27 31.97
CA ALA A 214 11.13 9.95 32.59
C ALA A 214 10.67 10.93 33.68
N GLN A 215 9.58 11.67 33.45
CA GLN A 215 8.97 12.53 34.46
C GLN A 215 8.44 11.74 35.66
N LEU A 216 7.80 10.59 35.41
CA LEU A 216 7.35 9.69 36.46
C LEU A 216 8.54 9.16 37.30
N ALA A 217 9.58 8.71 36.64
CA ALA A 217 10.79 8.22 37.32
C ALA A 217 11.41 9.32 38.21
N ALA A 218 11.53 10.57 37.75
CA ALA A 218 12.00 11.69 38.53
C ALA A 218 11.09 11.99 39.73
N GLY A 219 9.75 11.93 39.52
CA GLY A 219 8.77 12.13 40.61
C GLY A 219 8.81 11.02 41.66
N THR A 220 8.97 9.75 41.25
CA THR A 220 9.09 8.61 42.16
C THR A 220 10.43 8.65 42.94
N GLN A 221 11.51 9.12 42.34
CA GLN A 221 12.78 9.35 43.05
C GLN A 221 12.62 10.43 44.12
N THR A 222 11.96 11.55 43.78
CA THR A 222 11.69 12.63 44.76
C THR A 222 10.84 12.12 45.93
N LEU A 223 9.83 11.28 45.64
CA LEU A 223 9.02 10.66 46.69
C LEU A 223 9.86 9.74 47.58
N TYR A 224 10.68 8.89 47.00
CA TYR A 224 11.59 8.01 47.74
C TYR A 224 12.52 8.80 48.69
N ASP A 225 13.14 9.87 48.21
CA ASP A 225 14.03 10.73 49.00
C ASP A 225 13.28 11.44 50.15
N GLY A 226 12.04 11.89 49.89
CA GLY A 226 11.14 12.46 50.89
C GLY A 226 10.76 11.47 52.01
N VAL A 227 10.42 10.24 51.61
CA VAL A 227 10.10 9.17 52.56
C VAL A 227 11.32 8.78 53.39
N ASN A 228 12.50 8.75 52.78
CA ASN A 228 13.75 8.49 53.50
C ASN A 228 14.05 9.58 54.54
N THR A 229 13.83 10.84 54.19
CA THR A 229 13.95 11.98 55.09
C THR A 229 12.95 11.84 56.25
N LEU A 230 11.70 11.49 55.97
CA LEU A 230 10.68 11.24 57.01
C LEU A 230 11.07 10.09 57.93
N ASN A 231 11.62 8.99 57.40
CA ASN A 231 12.09 7.86 58.18
C ASN A 231 13.21 8.27 59.17
N ASN A 232 14.16 9.05 58.67
CA ASN A 232 15.26 9.57 59.51
C ASN A 232 14.76 10.51 60.61
N GLY A 233 13.81 11.41 60.28
CA GLY A 233 13.17 12.29 61.25
C GLY A 233 12.37 11.53 62.30
N ALA A 234 11.65 10.47 61.93
CA ALA A 234 10.96 9.60 62.88
C ALA A 234 11.93 8.87 63.84
N GLY A 235 13.10 8.45 63.32
CA GLY A 235 14.16 7.90 64.15
C GLY A 235 14.67 8.90 65.18
N GLN A 236 14.97 10.13 64.75
CA GLN A 236 15.42 11.20 65.65
C GLN A 236 14.38 11.54 66.73
N LEU A 237 13.09 11.57 66.39
CA LEU A 237 12.01 11.78 67.34
C LEU A 237 11.92 10.62 68.34
N SER A 238 12.10 9.38 67.91
CA SER A 238 12.16 8.21 68.80
C SER A 238 13.30 8.32 69.79
N ASP A 239 14.50 8.65 69.32
CA ASP A 239 15.67 8.81 70.18
C ASP A 239 15.50 9.97 71.17
N GLY A 240 14.91 11.10 70.74
CA GLY A 240 14.60 12.25 71.62
C GLY A 240 13.57 11.90 72.67
N THR A 241 12.53 11.03 72.33
CA THR A 241 11.58 10.57 73.33
C THR A 241 12.19 9.62 74.34
N VAL A 242 13.15 8.81 73.99
CA VAL A 242 13.90 7.97 74.91
C VAL A 242 14.71 8.85 75.86
N GLN A 243 15.49 9.84 75.34
CA GLN A 243 16.26 10.78 76.12
C GLN A 243 15.39 11.58 77.11
N LEU A 244 14.20 12.02 76.64
CA LEU A 244 13.28 12.72 77.55
C LEU A 244 12.78 11.80 78.68
N ASN A 245 12.48 10.56 78.38
CA ASN A 245 12.03 9.56 79.36
C ASN A 245 13.18 9.31 80.42
N ASP A 246 14.40 9.13 79.95
CA ASP A 246 15.55 8.92 80.81
C ASP A 246 15.80 10.14 81.68
N GLY A 247 15.70 11.37 81.16
CA GLY A 247 15.83 12.62 81.91
C GLY A 247 14.69 12.76 82.94
N LEU A 248 13.44 12.35 82.65
CA LEU A 248 12.37 12.36 83.61
C LEU A 248 12.59 11.36 84.77
N ASN A 249 13.11 10.17 84.43
CA ASN A 249 13.43 9.14 85.43
C ASN A 249 14.56 9.66 86.35
N GLN A 250 15.64 10.27 85.81
CA GLN A 250 16.70 10.85 86.57
C GLN A 250 16.17 11.99 87.45
N PHE A 251 15.33 12.87 86.91
CA PHE A 251 14.71 13.93 87.73
C PHE A 251 13.89 13.38 88.91
N ASN A 252 13.14 12.33 88.67
CA ASN A 252 12.33 11.64 89.66
C ASN A 252 13.22 11.04 90.77
N ASP A 253 14.29 10.30 90.37
CA ASP A 253 15.20 9.61 91.35
C ASP A 253 16.09 10.54 92.14
N GLU A 254 16.65 11.56 91.49
CA GLU A 254 17.60 12.50 92.15
C GLU A 254 16.91 13.73 92.76
N GLY A 255 15.84 14.26 92.08
CA GLY A 255 15.14 15.47 92.52
C GLY A 255 14.11 15.23 93.60
N ILE A 256 13.15 14.31 93.28
CA ILE A 256 12.04 14.06 94.25
C ILE A 256 12.49 13.25 95.47
N SER A 257 13.39 12.24 95.27
CA SER A 257 13.90 11.47 96.42
C SER A 257 14.71 12.32 97.39
N LYS A 258 15.45 13.35 96.95
CA LYS A 258 16.15 14.29 97.79
C LYS A 258 15.27 15.28 98.50
N LEU A 259 14.03 15.53 98.01
CA LEU A 259 13.07 16.44 98.67
C LEU A 259 12.18 15.71 99.72
N THR A 260 12.04 14.39 99.61
CA THR A 260 11.19 13.61 100.49
C THR A 260 11.92 12.75 101.54
N GLY A 261 13.26 12.68 101.50
CA GLY A 261 14.19 12.06 102.51
C GLY A 261 14.72 13.07 103.44
#